data_b35b4e9980a66d66283fbc786d2442a5
#
_entry.id   b35b4e9980a66d66283fbc786d2442a5
#
_cell.length_a   1.000
_cell.length_b   1.000
_cell.length_c   1.000
_cell.angle_alpha   90.00
_cell.angle_beta   90.00
_cell.angle_gamma   90.00
#
_symmetry.space_group_name_H-M   'P 1'
#
loop_
_entity.id
_entity.type
_entity.pdbx_description
1 polymer ?
#
loop_
_entity_poly.entity_id
_entity_poly.type
_entity_poly.pdbx_seq_one_letter_code
_entity_poly.pdbx_strand_id
1 'polypeptide(L)'
;MTFRSIALSAFAAVALSAGSAFVPFDGASIFVTEAAASETIASGSWTKKSFKVSGTWSIYTENGTTYVALSDDFKTRKAPDLKIFLSTHSASDANGKNATQGSVLISPLSSHKGGQVYEIPAEINVSDYTSILIHCEAYSKLWSAADL
;
A
#
# COMPACT_ATOMS: atom_id res chain seq x y z
N MET A 1 -54.35 -21.62 13.19
CA MET A 1 -53.88 -22.48 14.29
C MET A 1 -52.37 -22.29 14.38
N THR A 2 -51.98 -21.47 15.37
CA THR A 2 -51.16 -21.80 16.53
C THR A 2 -49.66 -22.11 16.21
N PHE A 3 -48.62 -21.58 16.81
CA PHE A 3 -48.24 -20.77 17.97
C PHE A 3 -46.79 -20.36 17.73
N ARG A 4 -46.38 -19.12 17.88
CA ARG A 4 -45.61 -18.50 18.97
C ARG A 4 -44.46 -19.32 19.55
N SER A 5 -43.23 -18.80 19.40
CA SER A 5 -42.35 -18.71 20.56
C SER A 5 -41.31 -17.60 20.36
N ILE A 6 -41.39 -16.64 21.24
CA ILE A 6 -40.44 -15.55 21.48
C ILE A 6 -39.39 -16.08 22.42
N ALA A 7 -38.10 -15.98 22.12
CA ALA A 7 -37.03 -16.20 23.05
C ALA A 7 -36.31 -14.87 23.32
N LEU A 8 -36.59 -14.34 24.48
CA LEU A 8 -35.96 -13.19 25.12
C LEU A 8 -34.65 -13.67 25.74
N SER A 9 -33.52 -13.16 25.30
CA SER A 9 -32.22 -13.43 25.97
C SER A 9 -31.73 -12.18 26.63
N ALA A 10 -31.56 -12.30 27.93
CA ALA A 10 -31.23 -11.30 28.91
C ALA A 10 -29.84 -10.71 28.73
N PHE A 11 -29.75 -9.39 28.85
CA PHE A 11 -28.50 -8.65 29.10
C PHE A 11 -28.02 -8.94 30.51
N ALA A 12 -26.82 -9.49 30.63
CA ALA A 12 -26.08 -9.53 31.89
C ALA A 12 -25.13 -8.35 31.94
N ALA A 13 -25.49 -7.35 32.71
CA ALA A 13 -24.60 -6.28 33.09
C ALA A 13 -23.59 -6.78 34.13
N VAL A 14 -22.33 -6.81 33.79
CA VAL A 14 -21.24 -7.00 34.74
C VAL A 14 -20.77 -5.65 35.23
N ALA A 15 -21.11 -5.31 36.47
CA ALA A 15 -20.57 -4.16 37.16
C ALA A 15 -19.12 -4.46 37.60
N LEU A 16 -18.14 -3.75 37.03
CA LEU A 16 -16.78 -3.76 37.56
C LEU A 16 -16.70 -2.78 38.74
N SER A 17 -16.54 -3.31 39.93
CA SER A 17 -16.19 -2.56 41.11
C SER A 17 -14.75 -2.07 41.03
N ALA A 18 -14.55 -0.74 41.11
CA ALA A 18 -13.25 -0.10 41.25
C ALA A 18 -12.61 -0.46 42.58
N GLY A 19 -11.58 -1.29 42.54
CA GLY A 19 -10.64 -1.49 43.62
C GLY A 19 -9.36 -0.70 43.33
N SER A 20 -9.22 0.47 43.94
CA SER A 20 -7.95 1.24 43.88
C SER A 20 -6.93 0.58 44.79
N ALA A 21 -6.05 -0.23 44.25
CA ALA A 21 -4.80 -0.61 44.91
C ALA A 21 -3.70 0.34 44.41
N PHE A 22 -3.35 1.30 45.24
CA PHE A 22 -2.18 2.17 45.00
C PHE A 22 -0.93 1.37 45.35
N VAL A 23 -0.20 0.94 44.32
CA VAL A 23 1.14 0.35 44.46
C VAL A 23 2.13 1.47 44.16
N PRO A 24 3.03 1.83 45.06
CA PRO A 24 4.11 2.80 44.77
C PRO A 24 5.07 2.09 43.81
N PHE A 25 5.09 2.51 42.55
CA PHE A 25 5.98 1.98 41.54
C PHE A 25 7.27 2.79 41.52
N ASP A 26 8.34 2.17 42.01
CA ASP A 26 9.70 2.67 41.93
C ASP A 26 10.14 2.70 40.47
N GLY A 27 10.49 3.88 39.99
CA GLY A 27 11.04 4.37 38.77
C GLY A 27 11.59 3.43 37.68
N ALA A 28 10.76 2.57 37.09
CA ALA A 28 11.08 1.98 35.81
C ALA A 28 10.19 2.62 34.72
N SER A 29 10.78 3.52 33.94
CA SER A 29 10.14 4.01 32.73
C SER A 29 9.95 2.85 31.76
N ILE A 30 8.74 2.30 31.71
CA ILE A 30 8.36 1.40 30.62
C ILE A 30 8.26 2.27 29.37
N PHE A 31 9.27 2.21 28.54
CA PHE A 31 9.15 2.67 27.17
C PHE A 31 8.19 1.70 26.47
N VAL A 32 6.92 2.04 26.47
CA VAL A 32 5.96 1.42 25.56
C VAL A 32 6.41 1.87 24.18
N THR A 33 7.18 1.04 23.49
CA THR A 33 7.41 1.21 22.06
C THR A 33 6.05 0.97 21.41
N GLU A 34 5.33 2.05 21.14
CA GLU A 34 4.15 2.00 20.28
C GLU A 34 4.63 1.46 18.94
N ALA A 35 4.22 0.23 18.64
CA ALA A 35 4.49 -0.36 17.32
C ALA A 35 3.82 0.57 16.31
N ALA A 36 4.63 1.24 15.49
CA ALA A 36 4.14 2.14 14.47
C ALA A 36 3.18 1.37 13.57
N ALA A 37 1.91 1.77 13.59
CA ALA A 37 0.89 1.19 12.75
C ALA A 37 1.20 1.57 11.31
N SER A 38 1.46 0.58 10.44
CA SER A 38 1.51 0.81 9.00
C SER A 38 0.07 0.82 8.47
N GLU A 39 -0.27 1.85 7.71
CA GLU A 39 -1.58 1.98 7.06
C GLU A 39 -1.43 1.77 5.56
N THR A 40 -2.14 0.77 5.02
CA THR A 40 -2.17 0.52 3.58
C THR A 40 -3.13 1.50 2.91
N ILE A 41 -2.60 2.30 1.98
CA ILE A 41 -3.36 3.26 1.18
C ILE A 41 -3.99 2.56 -0.03
N ALA A 42 -3.20 1.76 -0.76
CA ALA A 42 -3.64 1.03 -1.94
C ALA A 42 -2.79 -0.21 -2.15
N SER A 43 -3.35 -1.21 -2.82
CA SER A 43 -2.61 -2.42 -3.20
C SER A 43 -3.28 -3.14 -4.36
N GLY A 44 -2.51 -3.90 -5.13
CA GLY A 44 -3.08 -4.61 -6.26
C GLY A 44 -2.10 -5.48 -7.02
N SER A 45 -2.58 -5.97 -8.15
CA SER A 45 -1.80 -6.74 -9.12
C SER A 45 -1.58 -5.94 -10.39
N TRP A 46 -0.59 -6.35 -11.17
CA TRP A 46 -0.20 -5.66 -12.39
C TRP A 46 -1.05 -6.09 -13.59
N THR A 47 -1.57 -5.13 -14.32
CA THR A 47 -2.16 -5.33 -15.64
C THR A 47 -1.07 -5.24 -16.71
N LYS A 48 -0.93 -6.31 -17.49
CA LYS A 48 0.05 -6.36 -18.58
C LYS A 48 -0.26 -5.32 -19.65
N LYS A 49 0.73 -4.52 -20.02
CA LYS A 49 0.72 -3.66 -21.22
C LYS A 49 1.64 -4.24 -22.29
N SER A 50 2.91 -3.91 -22.29
CA SER A 50 3.87 -4.51 -23.25
C SER A 50 4.45 -5.81 -22.74
N PHE A 51 4.70 -5.93 -21.42
CA PHE A 51 5.30 -7.12 -20.81
C PHE A 51 4.59 -7.47 -19.50
N LYS A 52 4.59 -8.77 -19.20
CA LYS A 52 4.04 -9.27 -17.93
C LYS A 52 4.95 -8.87 -16.78
N VAL A 53 4.33 -8.36 -15.73
CA VAL A 53 4.89 -8.20 -14.39
C VAL A 53 4.14 -9.15 -13.47
N SER A 54 4.86 -9.94 -12.70
CA SER A 54 4.30 -10.85 -11.68
C SER A 54 4.48 -10.25 -10.29
N GLY A 55 3.75 -10.78 -9.32
CA GLY A 55 3.71 -10.27 -7.96
C GLY A 55 2.68 -9.17 -7.80
N THR A 56 2.65 -8.60 -6.60
CA THR A 56 1.75 -7.52 -6.19
C THR A 56 2.53 -6.28 -5.83
N TRP A 57 1.82 -5.18 -5.70
CA TRP A 57 2.35 -3.92 -5.19
C TRP A 57 1.43 -3.41 -4.08
N SER A 58 1.99 -2.61 -3.20
CA SER A 58 1.24 -1.87 -2.20
C SER A 58 1.83 -0.47 -2.00
N ILE A 59 0.97 0.47 -1.65
CA ILE A 59 1.36 1.79 -1.15
C ILE A 59 0.87 1.86 0.29
N TYR A 60 1.75 2.19 1.21
CA TYR A 60 1.44 2.27 2.64
C TYR A 60 2.19 3.40 3.30
N THR A 61 1.65 3.87 4.43
CA THR A 61 2.32 4.85 5.30
C THR A 61 2.81 4.15 6.55
N GLU A 62 4.03 4.43 6.95
CA GLU A 62 4.64 3.96 8.19
C GLU A 62 5.45 5.10 8.80
N ASN A 63 5.25 5.39 10.08
CA ASN A 63 5.92 6.49 10.78
C ASN A 63 5.80 7.86 10.07
N GLY A 64 4.68 8.11 9.39
CA GLY A 64 4.45 9.36 8.65
C GLY A 64 5.14 9.43 7.28
N THR A 65 5.84 8.39 6.85
CA THR A 65 6.47 8.29 5.54
C THR A 65 5.68 7.32 4.67
N THR A 66 5.48 7.65 3.41
CA THR A 66 4.75 6.82 2.44
C THR A 66 5.72 6.04 1.56
N TYR A 67 5.39 4.78 1.29
CA TYR A 67 6.23 3.86 0.53
C TYR A 67 5.45 3.13 -0.55
N VAL A 68 6.13 2.78 -1.63
CA VAL A 68 5.71 1.73 -2.58
C VAL A 68 6.50 0.47 -2.25
N ALA A 69 5.82 -0.64 -2.04
CA ALA A 69 6.45 -1.95 -1.89
C ALA A 69 6.05 -2.88 -3.05
N LEU A 70 7.02 -3.62 -3.54
CA LEU A 70 6.85 -4.73 -4.47
C LEU A 70 7.02 -6.03 -3.70
N SER A 71 6.17 -7.02 -3.93
CA SER A 71 6.18 -8.30 -3.24
C SER A 71 7.43 -9.14 -3.55
N ASP A 72 7.74 -10.12 -2.71
CA ASP A 72 8.93 -10.98 -2.86
C ASP A 72 8.90 -11.81 -4.14
N ASP A 73 7.71 -12.11 -4.65
CA ASP A 73 7.49 -12.81 -5.92
C ASP A 73 7.44 -11.87 -7.14
N PHE A 74 7.72 -10.58 -6.92
CA PHE A 74 7.85 -9.61 -8.02
C PHE A 74 8.86 -10.11 -9.04
N LYS A 75 8.45 -10.09 -10.32
CA LYS A 75 9.31 -10.46 -11.43
C LYS A 75 8.87 -9.81 -12.72
N THR A 76 9.84 -9.26 -13.44
CA THR A 76 9.62 -8.71 -14.76
C THR A 76 10.79 -9.02 -15.70
N ARG A 77 10.61 -8.75 -16.99
CA ARG A 77 11.69 -8.81 -17.97
C ARG A 77 12.69 -7.68 -17.75
N LYS A 78 13.96 -7.96 -17.91
CA LYS A 78 15.02 -6.95 -17.85
C LYS A 78 14.85 -5.91 -18.96
N ALA A 79 15.10 -4.66 -18.61
CA ALA A 79 15.26 -3.56 -19.55
C ALA A 79 16.22 -2.53 -18.95
N PRO A 80 16.85 -1.67 -19.77
CA PRO A 80 17.92 -0.79 -19.30
C PRO A 80 17.45 0.35 -18.39
N ASP A 81 16.17 0.74 -18.44
CA ASP A 81 15.70 1.96 -17.80
C ASP A 81 14.24 1.80 -17.32
N LEU A 82 14.00 0.76 -16.48
CA LEU A 82 12.69 0.56 -15.85
C LEU A 82 12.54 1.48 -14.64
N LYS A 83 11.40 2.15 -14.57
CA LYS A 83 11.06 3.10 -13.52
C LYS A 83 9.62 2.93 -13.06
N ILE A 84 9.38 3.29 -11.80
CA ILE A 84 8.05 3.34 -11.18
C ILE A 84 7.56 4.78 -11.21
N PHE A 85 6.34 4.98 -11.71
CA PHE A 85 5.64 6.26 -11.74
C PHE A 85 4.28 6.13 -11.07
N LEU A 86 3.81 7.24 -10.49
CA LEU A 86 2.39 7.48 -10.27
C LEU A 86 1.87 8.37 -11.41
N SER A 87 0.69 8.05 -11.94
CA SER A 87 0.13 8.70 -13.12
C SER A 87 -1.30 9.18 -12.89
N THR A 88 -1.63 10.31 -13.50
CA THR A 88 -3.02 10.80 -13.54
C THR A 88 -3.88 10.08 -14.59
N HIS A 89 -3.27 9.29 -15.48
CA HIS A 89 -3.98 8.41 -16.39
C HIS A 89 -4.41 7.12 -15.69
N SER A 90 -5.58 6.60 -16.02
CA SER A 90 -5.97 5.25 -15.58
C SER A 90 -5.06 4.19 -16.18
N ALA A 91 -5.01 3.01 -15.57
CA ALA A 91 -4.24 1.88 -16.12
C ALA A 91 -4.71 1.49 -17.53
N SER A 92 -6.00 1.69 -17.85
CA SER A 92 -6.54 1.43 -19.19
C SER A 92 -6.02 2.41 -20.24
N ASP A 93 -5.96 3.71 -19.91
CA ASP A 93 -5.62 4.80 -20.83
C ASP A 93 -4.11 5.01 -20.97
N ALA A 94 -3.35 4.65 -19.93
CA ALA A 94 -1.90 4.76 -19.95
C ALA A 94 -1.28 3.88 -21.05
N ASN A 95 -0.33 4.44 -21.77
CA ASN A 95 0.42 3.79 -22.86
C ASN A 95 1.84 4.35 -22.94
N GLY A 96 2.67 3.80 -23.84
CA GLY A 96 4.07 4.21 -23.96
C GLY A 96 4.30 5.66 -24.32
N LYS A 97 3.31 6.34 -24.91
CA LYS A 97 3.44 7.74 -25.35
C LYS A 97 3.04 8.72 -24.25
N ASN A 98 2.04 8.37 -23.43
CA ASN A 98 1.52 9.26 -22.39
C ASN A 98 1.95 8.89 -20.96
N ALA A 99 2.63 7.77 -20.77
CA ALA A 99 2.99 7.25 -19.45
C ALA A 99 3.77 8.24 -18.57
N THR A 100 4.52 9.15 -19.16
CA THR A 100 5.27 10.19 -18.44
C THR A 100 4.56 11.54 -18.39
N GLN A 101 3.43 11.68 -19.09
CA GLN A 101 2.63 12.92 -19.10
C GLN A 101 1.66 12.91 -17.90
N GLY A 102 1.70 13.98 -17.09
CA GLY A 102 0.90 14.03 -15.86
C GLY A 102 1.28 12.95 -14.84
N SER A 103 2.50 12.46 -14.91
CA SER A 103 3.04 11.43 -14.05
C SER A 103 4.23 11.94 -13.25
N VAL A 104 4.44 11.37 -12.08
CA VAL A 104 5.61 11.66 -11.26
C VAL A 104 6.47 10.41 -11.13
N LEU A 105 7.77 10.57 -11.30
CA LEU A 105 8.75 9.52 -11.08
C LEU A 105 8.88 9.26 -9.57
N ILE A 106 8.70 8.03 -9.15
CA ILE A 106 8.96 7.61 -7.76
C ILE A 106 10.40 7.12 -7.64
N SER A 107 10.79 6.14 -8.46
CA SER A 107 12.15 5.60 -8.42
C SER A 107 12.50 4.81 -9.68
N PRO A 108 13.77 4.74 -10.08
CA PRO A 108 14.26 3.67 -10.91
C PRO A 108 14.06 2.32 -10.22
N LEU A 109 13.75 1.28 -10.98
CA LEU A 109 13.60 -0.07 -10.47
C LEU A 109 14.96 -0.64 -10.10
N SER A 110 15.16 -1.01 -8.83
CA SER A 110 16.45 -1.51 -8.33
C SER A 110 16.78 -2.91 -8.83
N SER A 111 15.74 -3.73 -9.04
CA SER A 111 15.88 -5.12 -9.52
C SER A 111 14.69 -5.52 -10.37
N HIS A 112 14.91 -6.43 -11.31
CA HIS A 112 13.84 -7.03 -12.12
C HIS A 112 13.14 -8.21 -11.40
N LYS A 113 13.52 -8.52 -10.15
CA LYS A 113 12.93 -9.59 -9.33
C LYS A 113 13.11 -9.34 -7.85
N GLY A 114 12.22 -9.91 -7.06
CA GLY A 114 12.24 -9.90 -5.58
C GLY A 114 11.60 -8.66 -4.98
N GLY A 115 11.42 -8.70 -3.67
CA GLY A 115 10.84 -7.61 -2.88
C GLY A 115 11.68 -6.34 -2.95
N GLN A 116 11.03 -5.20 -3.07
CA GLN A 116 11.65 -3.89 -3.15
C GLN A 116 10.74 -2.87 -2.48
N VAL A 117 11.32 -1.89 -1.80
CA VAL A 117 10.58 -0.79 -1.16
C VAL A 117 11.20 0.53 -1.61
N TYR A 118 10.34 1.48 -1.93
CA TYR A 118 10.71 2.82 -2.38
C TYR A 118 9.93 3.87 -1.60
N GLU A 119 10.63 4.86 -1.09
CA GLU A 119 10.00 6.01 -0.46
C GLU A 119 9.33 6.90 -1.51
N ILE A 120 8.11 7.31 -1.23
CA ILE A 120 7.43 8.37 -2.00
C ILE A 120 7.79 9.70 -1.35
N PRO A 121 8.40 10.66 -2.08
CA PRO A 121 8.70 11.98 -1.55
C PRO A 121 7.49 12.65 -0.90
N ALA A 122 7.71 13.33 0.23
CA ALA A 122 6.63 13.88 1.06
C ALA A 122 5.76 14.94 0.35
N GLU A 123 6.31 15.58 -0.69
CA GLU A 123 5.59 16.54 -1.55
C GLU A 123 4.61 15.88 -2.52
N ILE A 124 4.67 14.54 -2.69
CA ILE A 124 3.79 13.79 -3.58
C ILE A 124 2.59 13.27 -2.79
N ASN A 125 1.41 13.79 -3.11
CA ASN A 125 0.17 13.27 -2.57
C ASN A 125 -0.38 12.15 -3.48
N VAL A 126 -0.39 10.91 -2.98
CA VAL A 126 -0.84 9.74 -3.75
C VAL A 126 -2.26 9.89 -4.29
N SER A 127 -3.14 10.59 -3.55
CA SER A 127 -4.53 10.81 -3.97
C SER A 127 -4.71 11.68 -5.22
N ASP A 128 -3.65 12.37 -5.66
CA ASP A 128 -3.68 13.17 -6.89
C ASP A 128 -3.46 12.30 -8.15
N TYR A 129 -3.17 11.02 -7.97
CA TYR A 129 -2.88 10.08 -9.04
C TYR A 129 -3.92 8.96 -9.10
N THR A 130 -4.03 8.35 -10.28
CA THR A 130 -5.05 7.34 -10.58
C THR A 130 -4.45 5.95 -10.74
N SER A 131 -3.17 5.85 -11.11
CA SER A 131 -2.51 4.57 -11.35
C SER A 131 -1.04 4.57 -10.98
N ILE A 132 -0.51 3.36 -10.78
CA ILE A 132 0.93 3.07 -10.67
C ILE A 132 1.40 2.38 -11.95
N LEU A 133 2.57 2.81 -12.45
CA LEU A 133 3.11 2.34 -13.72
C LEU A 133 4.53 1.78 -13.54
N ILE A 134 4.86 0.73 -14.30
CA ILE A 134 6.24 0.36 -14.62
C ILE A 134 6.47 0.71 -16.09
N HIS A 135 7.35 1.68 -16.33
CA HIS A 135 7.65 2.23 -17.64
C HIS A 135 9.15 2.15 -17.93
N CYS A 136 9.50 1.80 -19.17
CA CYS A 136 10.87 1.87 -19.67
C CYS A 136 11.02 3.14 -20.50
N GLU A 137 11.69 4.17 -19.95
CA GLU A 137 11.87 5.45 -20.66
C GLU A 137 12.74 5.29 -21.90
N ALA A 138 13.83 4.50 -21.81
CA ALA A 138 14.73 4.28 -22.95
C ALA A 138 14.03 3.75 -24.21
N TYR A 139 12.92 3.03 -24.03
CA TYR A 139 12.15 2.47 -25.15
C TYR A 139 10.80 3.13 -25.35
N SER A 140 10.45 4.14 -24.54
CA SER A 140 9.12 4.78 -24.50
C SER A 140 8.01 3.72 -24.44
N LYS A 141 8.19 2.69 -23.58
CA LYS A 141 7.29 1.54 -23.48
C LYS A 141 6.71 1.40 -22.10
N LEU A 142 5.38 1.42 -22.02
CA LEU A 142 4.67 1.06 -20.80
C LEU A 142 4.73 -0.47 -20.64
N TRP A 143 5.35 -0.92 -19.54
CA TRP A 143 5.55 -2.32 -19.21
C TRP A 143 4.29 -2.94 -18.65
N SER A 144 3.82 -2.38 -17.57
CA SER A 144 2.59 -2.74 -16.85
C SER A 144 2.03 -1.54 -16.12
N ALA A 145 0.75 -1.60 -15.76
CA ALA A 145 0.04 -0.57 -15.02
C ALA A 145 -0.95 -1.22 -14.04
N ALA A 146 -1.36 -0.47 -13.04
CA ALA A 146 -2.48 -0.84 -12.17
C ALA A 146 -3.16 0.43 -11.65
N ASP A 147 -4.48 0.42 -11.51
CA ASP A 147 -5.23 1.50 -10.87
C ASP A 147 -5.02 1.46 -9.35
N LEU A 148 -4.98 2.66 -8.71
CA LEU A 148 -4.81 2.86 -7.27
C LEU A 148 -6.11 2.67 -6.50
#